data_76e931d01e85556629249d4cfbd266af
#
_entry.id   76e931d01e85556629249d4cfbd266af
#
_cell.length_a   1.000
_cell.length_b   1.000
_cell.length_c   1.000
_cell.angle_alpha   90.00
_cell.angle_beta   90.00
_cell.angle_gamma   90.00
#
_symmetry.space_group_name_H-M   'P 1'
#
loop_
_entity.id
_entity.type
_entity.pdbx_description
1 polymer ?
#
loop_
_entity_poly.entity_id
_entity_poly.type
_entity_poly.pdbx_seq_one_letter_code
_entity_poly.pdbx_strand_id
1 'polypeptide(L)'
;DAINIKDAFIINVGIKFSIITQRGFNKNEVLMKCIDKIKKHFDVKKWQINQPIIVSDIAYQISLVDGVGSVVPPIEDNPQKQMVVIENLFDGTAGYSTNVYDLDAATKDGVIYPSLDPCIFEIKFPDNDIEGRVVGDI
;
A
#
# COMPACT_ATOMS: atom_id res chain seq x y z
N ASP A 1 -16.83 4.34 -25.36
CA ASP A 1 -17.48 4.95 -24.19
C ASP A 1 -16.46 5.15 -23.08
N ALA A 2 -16.45 6.32 -22.48
CA ALA A 2 -15.55 6.62 -21.40
C ALA A 2 -16.00 5.92 -20.10
N ILE A 3 -15.12 5.15 -19.50
CA ILE A 3 -15.32 4.58 -18.16
C ILE A 3 -14.98 5.67 -17.15
N ASN A 4 -15.86 5.94 -16.21
CA ASN A 4 -15.61 6.90 -15.15
C ASN A 4 -15.64 6.19 -13.78
N ILE A 5 -15.23 6.90 -12.72
CA ILE A 5 -15.13 6.32 -11.37
C ILE A 5 -16.47 5.74 -10.89
N LYS A 6 -17.60 6.29 -11.32
CA LYS A 6 -18.92 5.79 -10.91
C LYS A 6 -19.21 4.38 -11.40
N ASP A 7 -18.59 3.99 -12.51
CA ASP A 7 -18.80 2.69 -13.14
C ASP A 7 -17.78 1.64 -12.68
N ALA A 8 -16.79 2.02 -11.90
CA ALA A 8 -15.73 1.14 -11.44
C ALA A 8 -16.08 0.58 -10.06
N PHE A 9 -15.70 -0.69 -9.82
CA PHE A 9 -15.72 -1.26 -8.49
C PHE A 9 -14.59 -0.67 -7.65
N ILE A 10 -14.93 -0.15 -6.48
CA ILE A 10 -13.93 0.34 -5.53
C ILE A 10 -13.47 -0.84 -4.68
N ILE A 11 -12.16 -1.09 -4.69
CA ILE A 11 -11.52 -2.10 -3.86
C ILE A 11 -10.66 -1.38 -2.85
N ASN A 12 -11.08 -1.38 -1.59
CA ASN A 12 -10.34 -0.74 -0.53
C ASN A 12 -9.16 -1.61 -0.11
N VAL A 13 -8.01 -0.99 0.05
CA VAL A 13 -6.78 -1.67 0.41
C VAL A 13 -6.12 -1.00 1.62
N GLY A 14 -5.42 -1.80 2.39
CA GLY A 14 -4.52 -1.35 3.45
C GLY A 14 -3.10 -1.77 3.13
N ILE A 15 -2.14 -1.05 3.68
CA ILE A 15 -0.72 -1.28 3.42
C ILE A 15 0.00 -1.49 4.73
N LYS A 16 0.83 -2.54 4.78
CA LYS A 16 1.73 -2.81 5.90
C LYS A 16 3.16 -2.84 5.42
N PHE A 17 4.03 -2.16 6.15
CA PHE A 17 5.46 -2.15 5.84
C PHE A 17 6.29 -2.08 7.12
N SER A 18 7.54 -2.49 7.04
CA SER A 18 8.50 -2.38 8.14
C SER A 18 9.81 -1.82 7.62
N ILE A 19 10.45 -1.00 8.43
CA ILE A 19 11.72 -0.38 8.08
C ILE A 19 12.75 -0.56 9.20
N ILE A 20 14.01 -0.48 8.78
CA ILE A 20 15.15 -0.28 9.67
C ILE A 20 15.62 1.15 9.43
N THR A 21 15.75 1.92 10.50
CA THR A 21 16.22 3.31 10.40
C THR A 21 17.73 3.40 10.50
N GLN A 22 18.30 4.44 9.93
CA GLN A 22 19.70 4.79 10.12
C GLN A 22 19.91 5.36 11.52
N ARG A 23 21.08 5.09 12.12
CA ARG A 23 21.43 5.65 13.43
C ARG A 23 21.48 7.18 13.36
N GLY A 24 21.05 7.81 14.44
CA GLY A 24 21.02 9.26 14.53
C GLY A 24 19.74 9.91 14.05
N PHE A 25 18.85 9.14 13.43
CA PHE A 25 17.54 9.64 13.00
C PHE A 25 16.48 9.32 14.04
N ASN A 26 15.50 10.22 14.17
CA ASN A 26 14.33 9.98 15.02
C ASN A 26 13.41 8.98 14.33
N LYS A 27 13.18 7.83 14.97
CA LYS A 27 12.40 6.73 14.39
C LYS A 27 10.99 7.14 14.04
N ASN A 28 10.32 7.90 14.90
CA ASN A 28 8.95 8.35 14.67
C ASN A 28 8.86 9.33 13.49
N GLU A 29 9.80 10.25 13.39
CA GLU A 29 9.83 11.19 12.25
C GLU A 29 10.04 10.47 10.93
N VAL A 30 10.97 9.52 10.90
CA VAL A 30 11.23 8.72 9.69
C VAL A 30 9.97 7.94 9.31
N LEU A 31 9.33 7.30 10.28
CA LEU A 31 8.10 6.53 10.03
C LEU A 31 6.99 7.42 9.47
N MET A 32 6.77 8.60 10.05
CA MET A 32 5.75 9.53 9.57
C MET A 32 6.02 10.01 8.15
N LYS A 33 7.28 10.25 7.80
CA LYS A 33 7.65 10.62 6.44
C LYS A 33 7.39 9.49 5.45
N CYS A 34 7.60 8.24 5.86
CA CYS A 34 7.27 7.08 5.02
C CYS A 34 5.76 6.99 4.78
N ILE A 35 4.96 7.16 5.82
CA ILE A 35 3.50 7.14 5.71
C ILE A 35 3.02 8.26 4.77
N ASP A 36 3.56 9.46 4.92
CA ASP A 36 3.22 10.59 4.04
C ASP A 36 3.58 10.31 2.58
N LYS A 37 4.70 9.64 2.36
CA LYS A 37 5.12 9.25 1.01
C LYS A 37 4.11 8.31 0.36
N ILE A 38 3.63 7.32 1.13
CA ILE A 38 2.61 6.38 0.65
C ILE A 38 1.29 7.09 0.40
N LYS A 39 0.87 8.00 1.29
CA LYS A 39 -0.34 8.81 1.08
C LYS A 39 -0.31 9.55 -0.25
N LYS A 40 0.82 10.16 -0.57
CA LYS A 40 0.99 10.89 -1.83
C LYS A 40 0.96 9.95 -3.04
N HIS A 41 1.52 8.75 -2.88
CA HIS A 41 1.52 7.75 -3.95
C HIS A 41 0.10 7.31 -4.32
N PHE A 42 -0.78 7.19 -3.33
CA PHE A 42 -2.18 6.77 -3.51
C PHE A 42 -3.17 7.95 -3.52
N ASP A 43 -2.73 9.16 -3.78
CA ASP A 43 -3.60 10.32 -3.84
C ASP A 43 -4.73 10.07 -4.86
N VAL A 44 -5.98 10.14 -4.39
CA VAL A 44 -7.17 9.88 -5.21
C VAL A 44 -7.26 10.78 -6.44
N LYS A 45 -6.61 11.94 -6.41
CA LYS A 45 -6.57 12.85 -7.55
C LYS A 45 -5.68 12.36 -8.68
N LYS A 46 -4.76 11.44 -8.38
CA LYS A 46 -3.77 10.93 -9.32
C LYS A 46 -3.99 9.46 -9.68
N TRP A 47 -4.66 8.70 -8.81
CA TRP A 47 -4.88 7.28 -9.03
C TRP A 47 -6.01 7.06 -10.03
N GLN A 48 -5.79 6.18 -10.99
CA GLN A 48 -6.70 5.98 -12.11
C GLN A 48 -7.43 4.65 -12.02
N ILE A 49 -8.58 4.58 -12.70
CA ILE A 49 -9.32 3.33 -12.89
C ILE A 49 -8.40 2.33 -13.62
N ASN A 50 -8.44 1.08 -13.17
CA ASN A 50 -7.63 -0.02 -13.71
C ASN A 50 -6.11 0.19 -13.57
N GLN A 51 -5.68 1.12 -12.72
CA GLN A 51 -4.27 1.27 -12.43
C GLN A 51 -3.79 0.13 -11.52
N PRO A 52 -2.77 -0.63 -11.90
CA PRO A 52 -2.23 -1.69 -11.07
C PRO A 52 -1.43 -1.11 -9.89
N ILE A 53 -1.30 -1.90 -8.81
CA ILE A 53 -0.41 -1.56 -7.71
C ILE A 53 0.94 -2.23 -7.94
N ILE A 54 1.97 -1.44 -8.11
CA ILE A 54 3.34 -1.95 -8.28
C ILE A 54 4.01 -1.92 -6.91
N VAL A 55 4.08 -3.07 -6.26
CA VAL A 55 4.57 -3.19 -4.88
C VAL A 55 6.01 -2.74 -4.76
N SER A 56 6.84 -3.06 -5.75
CA SER A 56 8.23 -2.62 -5.77
C SER A 56 8.39 -1.10 -5.84
N ASP A 57 7.48 -0.40 -6.51
CA ASP A 57 7.49 1.06 -6.53
C ASP A 57 7.24 1.65 -5.14
N ILE A 58 6.29 1.07 -4.41
CA ILE A 58 6.00 1.51 -3.05
C ILE A 58 7.22 1.30 -2.16
N ALA A 59 7.82 0.13 -2.20
CA ALA A 59 9.02 -0.18 -1.43
C ALA A 59 10.18 0.77 -1.80
N TYR A 60 10.33 1.04 -3.09
CA TYR A 60 11.35 1.98 -3.56
C TYR A 60 11.12 3.39 -3.03
N GLN A 61 9.89 3.88 -3.08
CA GLN A 61 9.56 5.21 -2.56
C GLN A 61 9.86 5.32 -1.06
N ILE A 62 9.55 4.28 -0.29
CA ILE A 62 9.89 4.23 1.13
C ILE A 62 11.40 4.30 1.33
N SER A 63 12.16 3.57 0.52
CA SER A 63 13.63 3.51 0.62
C SER A 63 14.30 4.86 0.37
N LEU A 64 13.64 5.75 -0.34
CA LEU A 64 14.17 7.09 -0.64
C LEU A 64 13.97 8.10 0.48
N VAL A 65 13.20 7.76 1.50
CA VAL A 65 12.96 8.66 2.64
C VAL A 65 14.23 8.78 3.47
N ASP A 66 14.61 10.01 3.82
CA ASP A 66 15.79 10.26 4.64
C ASP A 66 15.65 9.55 5.99
N GLY A 67 16.68 8.82 6.36
CA GLY A 67 16.73 8.08 7.61
C GLY A 67 16.28 6.62 7.47
N VAL A 68 15.74 6.20 6.34
CA VAL A 68 15.46 4.78 6.08
C VAL A 68 16.76 4.09 5.70
N GLY A 69 17.14 3.08 6.49
CA GLY A 69 18.30 2.25 6.19
C GLY A 69 17.93 1.09 5.27
N SER A 70 16.79 0.47 5.53
CA SER A 70 16.31 -0.67 4.74
C SER A 70 14.80 -0.84 4.90
N VAL A 71 14.15 -1.32 3.85
CA VAL A 71 12.76 -1.82 3.90
C VAL A 71 12.86 -3.32 4.08
N VAL A 72 12.13 -3.87 5.05
CA VAL A 72 12.15 -5.30 5.35
C VAL A 72 10.75 -5.87 5.29
N PRO A 73 10.58 -7.19 5.02
CA PRO A 73 9.25 -7.79 4.99
C PRO A 73 8.52 -7.60 6.32
N PRO A 74 7.26 -7.11 6.32
CA PRO A 74 6.54 -6.79 7.55
C PRO A 74 5.95 -8.01 8.28
N ILE A 75 5.83 -9.14 7.59
CA ILE A 75 5.23 -10.38 8.11
C ILE A 75 6.14 -11.54 7.79
N GLU A 76 6.53 -12.31 8.83
CA GLU A 76 7.44 -13.46 8.66
C GLU A 76 6.86 -14.53 7.74
N ASP A 77 5.57 -14.84 7.92
CA ASP A 77 4.86 -15.85 7.13
C ASP A 77 4.25 -15.28 5.85
N ASN A 78 4.91 -14.34 5.25
CA ASN A 78 4.51 -13.76 3.98
C ASN A 78 4.92 -14.71 2.83
N PRO A 79 3.99 -15.49 2.26
CA PRO A 79 4.35 -16.46 1.22
C PRO A 79 4.89 -15.82 -0.05
N GLN A 80 4.54 -14.57 -0.31
CA GLN A 80 5.05 -13.82 -1.45
C GLN A 80 6.39 -13.16 -1.14
N LYS A 81 6.82 -13.13 0.12
CA LYS A 81 8.04 -12.45 0.60
C LYS A 81 8.13 -11.00 0.11
N GLN A 82 6.99 -10.35 0.06
CA GLN A 82 6.91 -8.95 -0.40
C GLN A 82 7.43 -8.01 0.67
N MET A 83 8.15 -6.97 0.24
CA MET A 83 8.65 -5.92 1.13
C MET A 83 7.53 -5.05 1.68
N VAL A 84 6.41 -4.97 0.97
CA VAL A 84 5.20 -4.27 1.37
C VAL A 84 4.02 -5.21 1.16
N VAL A 85 3.16 -5.32 2.15
CA VAL A 85 1.97 -6.18 2.10
C VAL A 85 0.74 -5.32 1.88
N ILE A 86 -0.06 -5.71 0.89
CA ILE A 86 -1.33 -5.05 0.55
C ILE A 86 -2.47 -5.99 0.94
N GLU A 87 -3.44 -5.47 1.68
CA GLU A 87 -4.60 -6.22 2.14
C GLU A 87 -5.88 -5.63 1.56
N ASN A 88 -6.86 -6.48 1.24
CA ASN A 88 -8.19 -6.02 0.86
C ASN A 88 -9.03 -5.79 2.12
N LEU A 89 -9.54 -4.58 2.28
CA LEU A 89 -10.40 -4.18 3.39
C LEU A 89 -11.84 -4.07 2.86
N PHE A 90 -12.77 -4.85 3.42
CA PHE A 90 -14.12 -4.95 2.86
C PHE A 90 -15.25 -4.95 3.91
N ASP A 91 -14.94 -4.56 5.15
CA ASP A 91 -15.96 -4.46 6.19
C ASP A 91 -16.82 -3.20 5.97
N GLY A 92 -18.05 -3.40 5.47
CA GLY A 92 -18.97 -2.31 5.21
C GLY A 92 -19.40 -1.56 6.48
N THR A 93 -19.39 -2.22 7.64
CA THR A 93 -19.75 -1.57 8.91
C THR A 93 -18.65 -0.61 9.38
N ALA A 94 -17.41 -0.83 8.94
CA ALA A 94 -16.29 0.08 9.21
C ALA A 94 -16.14 1.17 8.15
N GLY A 95 -17.04 1.23 7.16
CA GLY A 95 -17.05 2.28 6.13
C GLY A 95 -16.38 1.91 4.81
N TYR A 96 -15.84 0.69 4.69
CA TYR A 96 -15.21 0.26 3.44
C TYR A 96 -16.25 -0.20 2.42
N SER A 97 -15.86 -0.20 1.15
CA SER A 97 -16.58 -0.92 0.12
C SER A 97 -16.62 -2.40 0.48
N THR A 98 -17.75 -3.06 0.23
CA THR A 98 -17.91 -4.50 0.49
C THR A 98 -17.33 -5.37 -0.62
N ASN A 99 -16.72 -4.80 -1.63
CA ASN A 99 -16.11 -5.55 -2.72
C ASN A 99 -14.89 -6.33 -2.21
N VAL A 100 -14.90 -7.63 -2.50
CA VAL A 100 -13.80 -8.53 -2.15
C VAL A 100 -13.01 -8.86 -3.40
N TYR A 101 -11.69 -8.77 -3.32
CA TYR A 101 -10.82 -9.07 -4.43
C TYR A 101 -9.62 -9.88 -3.91
N ASP A 102 -9.35 -11.00 -4.56
CA ASP A 102 -8.21 -11.85 -4.19
C ASP A 102 -6.91 -11.22 -4.70
N LEU A 103 -6.30 -10.41 -3.85
CA LEU A 103 -5.06 -9.71 -4.19
C LEU A 103 -3.90 -10.68 -4.42
N ASP A 104 -3.85 -11.79 -3.68
CA ASP A 104 -2.78 -12.78 -3.86
C ASP A 104 -2.86 -13.42 -5.23
N ALA A 105 -4.05 -13.82 -5.66
CA ALA A 105 -4.27 -14.39 -6.99
C ALA A 105 -3.99 -13.36 -8.10
N ALA A 106 -4.22 -12.08 -7.83
CA ALA A 106 -4.02 -10.99 -8.79
C ALA A 106 -2.57 -10.51 -8.86
N THR A 107 -1.70 -10.99 -7.96
CA THR A 107 -0.31 -10.56 -7.89
C THR A 107 0.55 -11.43 -8.78
N LYS A 108 1.32 -10.78 -9.66
CA LYS A 108 2.30 -11.45 -10.51
C LYS A 108 3.54 -10.57 -10.61
N ASP A 109 4.70 -11.13 -10.27
CA ASP A 109 5.99 -10.43 -10.35
C ASP A 109 6.00 -9.09 -9.60
N GLY A 110 5.35 -9.06 -8.42
CA GLY A 110 5.30 -7.86 -7.59
C GLY A 110 4.31 -6.80 -8.04
N VAL A 111 3.45 -7.13 -9.00
CA VAL A 111 2.41 -6.24 -9.51
C VAL A 111 1.04 -6.82 -9.19
N ILE A 112 0.18 -6.03 -8.56
CA ILE A 112 -1.21 -6.41 -8.31
C ILE A 112 -2.06 -5.86 -9.44
N TYR A 113 -2.59 -6.75 -10.28
CA TYR A 113 -3.39 -6.36 -11.44
C TYR A 113 -4.85 -6.11 -11.06
N PRO A 114 -5.51 -5.12 -11.69
CA PRO A 114 -6.93 -4.90 -11.48
C PRO A 114 -7.75 -6.05 -12.08
N SER A 115 -9.01 -6.15 -11.65
CA SER A 115 -9.94 -7.12 -12.24
C SER A 115 -10.28 -6.75 -13.68
N LEU A 116 -10.80 -7.74 -14.43
CA LEU A 116 -11.29 -7.51 -15.80
C LEU A 116 -12.50 -6.57 -15.83
N ASP A 117 -13.32 -6.59 -14.78
CA ASP A 117 -14.33 -5.56 -14.58
C ASP A 117 -13.62 -4.29 -14.12
N PRO A 118 -14.04 -3.10 -14.61
CA PRO A 118 -13.36 -1.88 -14.20
C PRO A 118 -13.31 -1.74 -12.68
N CYS A 119 -12.12 -1.58 -12.13
CA CYS A 119 -11.96 -1.38 -10.70
C CYS A 119 -10.93 -0.29 -10.39
N ILE A 120 -11.02 0.26 -9.20
CA ILE A 120 -10.04 1.21 -8.70
C ILE A 120 -9.63 0.79 -7.29
N PHE A 121 -8.34 0.72 -7.05
CA PHE A 121 -7.79 0.49 -5.71
C PHE A 121 -7.77 1.82 -4.96
N GLU A 122 -8.29 1.80 -3.73
CA GLU A 122 -8.42 3.02 -2.92
C GLU A 122 -7.99 2.74 -1.49
N ILE A 123 -7.24 3.68 -0.92
CA ILE A 123 -7.00 3.72 0.52
C ILE A 123 -8.03 4.67 1.11
N LYS A 124 -9.05 4.10 1.77
CA LYS A 124 -10.20 4.84 2.29
C LYS A 124 -9.82 5.75 3.46
N PHE A 125 -9.07 5.21 4.40
CA PHE A 125 -8.66 5.92 5.62
C PHE A 125 -7.13 5.90 5.74
N PRO A 126 -6.43 6.82 5.05
CA PRO A 126 -4.97 6.79 5.02
C PRO A 126 -4.29 6.82 6.39
N ASP A 127 -4.90 7.48 7.38
CA ASP A 127 -4.32 7.55 8.72
C ASP A 127 -4.40 6.24 9.49
N ASN A 128 -5.28 5.32 9.09
CA ASN A 128 -5.46 4.02 9.75
C ASN A 128 -4.97 2.85 8.91
N ASP A 129 -5.09 2.96 7.59
CA ASP A 129 -4.91 1.83 6.67
C ASP A 129 -3.49 1.73 6.12
N ILE A 130 -2.65 2.72 6.42
CA ILE A 130 -1.22 2.65 6.14
C ILE A 130 -0.52 2.42 7.47
N GLU A 131 -0.08 1.18 7.69
CA GLU A 131 0.55 0.75 8.94
C GLU A 131 2.04 0.49 8.70
N GLY A 132 2.87 1.26 9.39
CA GLY A 132 4.31 1.10 9.34
C GLY A 132 4.90 0.79 10.70
N ARG A 133 6.02 0.08 10.70
CA ARG A 133 6.79 -0.23 11.91
C ARG A 133 8.27 0.01 11.69
N VAL A 134 8.91 0.51 12.73
CA VAL A 134 10.39 0.53 12.80
C VAL A 134 10.82 -0.68 13.63
N VAL A 135 11.57 -1.58 13.02
CA VAL A 135 11.97 -2.84 13.66
C VAL A 135 13.42 -2.86 14.12
N GLY A 136 14.16 -1.80 13.89
CA GLY A 136 15.54 -1.68 14.32
C GLY A 136 16.23 -0.46 13.73
N ASP A 137 17.51 -0.34 14.05
CA ASP A 137 18.37 0.70 13.48
C ASP A 137 19.73 0.12 13.09
N ILE A 138 20.41 0.81 12.19
CA ILE A 138 21.75 0.44 11.74
C ILE A 138 22.69 1.63 11.75
#